data_94b9d8238c646877728fbe9cf6313358
#
_entry.id   94b9d8238c646877728fbe9cf6313358
#
_cell.length_a   1.000
_cell.length_b   1.000
_cell.length_c   1.000
_cell.angle_alpha   90.00
_cell.angle_beta   90.00
_cell.angle_gamma   90.00
#
_symmetry.space_group_name_H-M   'P 1'
#
loop_
_entity.id
_entity.type
_entity.pdbx_description
1 polymer ?
#
loop_
_entity_poly.entity_id
_entity_poly.type
_entity_poly.pdbx_seq_one_letter_code
_entity_poly.pdbx_strand_id
1 'polypeptide(L)' 'MTTQHEAIKAAFETYLSENEKFTQKGVKASAARARKALQEMGKALKERRKEITAEKEALAAQSK' A
#
# COMPACT_ATOMS: atom_id res chain seq x y z
N MET A 1 0.46 -6.54 -14.23
CA MET A 1 0.63 -6.26 -12.81
C MET A 1 1.48 -5.04 -12.63
N THR A 2 1.09 -4.19 -11.74
CA THR A 2 1.83 -2.95 -11.56
C THR A 2 2.73 -3.06 -10.34
N THR A 3 3.86 -2.36 -10.39
CA THR A 3 4.79 -2.29 -9.26
C THR A 3 4.10 -1.68 -8.03
N GLN A 4 3.19 -0.72 -8.26
CA GLN A 4 2.49 -0.06 -7.15
C GLN A 4 1.54 -1.02 -6.45
N HIS A 5 0.89 -1.90 -7.19
CA HIS A 5 0.03 -2.92 -6.60
C HIS A 5 0.83 -3.81 -5.66
N GLU A 6 1.99 -4.28 -6.09
CA GLU A 6 2.84 -5.12 -5.27
C GLU A 6 3.38 -4.36 -4.05
N ALA A 7 3.72 -3.09 -4.24
CA ALA A 7 4.21 -2.25 -3.14
C ALA A 7 3.13 -2.07 -2.06
N ILE A 8 1.88 -1.86 -2.47
CA ILE A 8 0.76 -1.71 -1.54
C ILE A 8 0.57 -3.00 -0.74
N LYS A 9 0.58 -4.12 -1.44
CA LYS A 9 0.40 -5.42 -0.80
C LYS A 9 1.50 -5.70 0.22
N ALA A 10 2.75 -5.48 -0.16
CA ALA A 10 3.88 -5.71 0.73
C ALA A 10 3.85 -4.77 1.95
N ALA A 11 3.54 -3.51 1.74
CA ALA A 11 3.46 -2.54 2.83
C ALA A 11 2.33 -2.88 3.78
N PHE A 12 1.21 -3.34 3.25
CA PHE A 12 0.07 -3.74 4.08
C PHE A 12 0.41 -4.94 4.94
N GLU A 13 1.08 -5.93 4.37
CA GLU A 13 1.49 -7.11 5.13
C GLU A 13 2.48 -6.75 6.24
N THR A 14 3.42 -5.86 5.95
CA THR A 14 4.35 -5.36 6.96
C THR A 14 3.61 -4.63 8.07
N TYR A 15 2.66 -3.77 7.69
CA TYR A 15 1.86 -3.04 8.66
C TYR A 15 1.12 -4.01 9.59
N LEU A 16 0.46 -5.02 9.03
CA LEU A 16 -0.29 -5.98 9.84
C LEU A 16 0.61 -6.68 10.85
N SER A 17 1.78 -7.13 10.41
CA SER A 17 2.73 -7.83 11.25
C SER A 17 3.25 -6.94 12.38
N GLU A 18 3.69 -5.73 12.04
CA GLU A 18 4.24 -4.82 13.04
C GLU A 18 3.16 -4.29 13.98
N ASN A 19 1.96 -4.06 13.46
CA ASN A 19 0.84 -3.60 14.27
C ASN A 19 0.49 -4.66 15.34
N GLU A 20 0.49 -5.93 14.95
CA GLU A 20 0.22 -7.02 15.89
C GLU A 20 1.26 -7.05 17.01
N LYS A 21 2.55 -6.93 16.67
CA LYS A 21 3.61 -6.90 17.68
C LYS A 21 3.44 -5.71 18.63
N PHE A 22 3.07 -4.56 18.09
CA PHE A 22 2.88 -3.36 18.91
C PHE A 22 1.67 -3.52 19.83
N THR A 23 0.52 -3.90 19.31
CA THR A 23 -0.73 -3.95 20.08
C THR A 23 -0.81 -5.14 21.03
N GLN A 24 -0.27 -6.30 20.60
CA GLN A 24 -0.36 -7.53 21.39
C GLN A 24 0.80 -7.69 22.37
N LYS A 25 2.00 -7.30 21.97
CA LYS A 25 3.20 -7.53 22.75
C LYS A 25 3.84 -6.26 23.29
N GLY A 26 3.31 -5.10 22.93
CA GLY A 26 3.82 -3.83 23.41
C GLY A 26 5.20 -3.45 22.89
N VAL A 27 5.58 -3.96 21.72
CA VAL A 27 6.91 -3.68 21.14
C VAL A 27 6.91 -2.29 20.52
N LYS A 28 7.52 -1.33 21.17
CA LYS A 28 7.51 0.07 20.74
C LYS A 28 8.19 0.29 19.39
N ALA A 29 9.26 -0.44 19.14
CA ALA A 29 9.95 -0.34 17.85
C ALA A 29 9.02 -0.74 16.68
N SER A 30 8.10 -1.68 16.94
CA SER A 30 7.14 -2.09 15.92
C SER A 30 6.14 -0.99 15.59
N ALA A 31 5.84 -0.10 16.55
CA ALA A 31 4.97 1.06 16.26
C ALA A 31 5.62 1.96 15.22
N ALA A 32 6.93 2.22 15.33
CA ALA A 32 7.64 3.03 14.35
C ALA A 32 7.67 2.35 12.98
N ARG A 33 7.86 1.04 12.95
CA ARG A 33 7.88 0.28 11.72
C ARG A 33 6.50 0.26 11.06
N ALA A 34 5.43 0.15 11.86
CA ALA A 34 4.06 0.21 11.34
C ALA A 34 3.77 1.58 10.73
N ARG A 35 4.20 2.66 11.39
CA ARG A 35 4.02 4.00 10.85
C ARG A 35 4.76 4.19 9.54
N LYS A 36 5.98 3.65 9.45
CA LYS A 36 6.75 3.72 8.20
C LYS A 36 6.05 2.97 7.08
N ALA A 37 5.51 1.79 7.38
CA ALA A 37 4.78 1.00 6.39
C ALA A 37 3.55 1.77 5.90
N LEU A 38 2.83 2.43 6.79
CA LEU A 38 1.67 3.24 6.39
C LEU A 38 2.09 4.41 5.50
N GLN A 39 3.23 5.03 5.80
CA GLN A 39 3.73 6.14 4.99
C GLN A 39 4.11 5.65 3.58
N GLU A 40 4.80 4.53 3.50
CA GLU A 40 5.17 3.95 2.20
C GLU A 40 3.93 3.53 1.42
N MET A 41 2.95 2.95 2.11
CA MET A 41 1.67 2.59 1.49
C MET A 41 0.97 3.83 0.93
N GLY A 42 0.98 4.93 1.68
CA GLY A 42 0.35 6.18 1.23
C GLY A 42 0.90 6.65 -0.10
N LYS A 43 2.22 6.58 -0.28
CA LYS A 43 2.84 6.95 -1.55
C LYS A 43 2.41 6.02 -2.67
N ALA A 44 2.42 4.72 -2.41
CA ALA A 44 2.03 3.73 -3.41
C ALA A 44 0.54 3.84 -3.76
N LEU A 45 -0.31 4.13 -2.77
CA LEU A 45 -1.74 4.31 -3.00
C LEU A 45 -2.00 5.48 -3.95
N LYS A 46 -1.29 6.57 -3.75
CA LYS A 46 -1.43 7.76 -4.59
C LYS A 46 -1.07 7.44 -6.05
N GLU A 47 0.04 6.77 -6.25
CA GLU A 47 0.48 6.41 -7.60
C GLU A 47 -0.44 5.37 -8.22
N ARG A 48 -0.93 4.42 -7.43
CA ARG A 48 -1.84 3.40 -7.94
C ARG A 48 -3.17 4.02 -8.39
N ARG A 49 -3.65 5.02 -7.69
CA ARG A 49 -4.88 5.73 -8.09
C ARG A 49 -4.72 6.35 -9.47
N LYS A 50 -3.55 6.95 -9.74
CA LYS A 50 -3.26 7.51 -11.05
C LYS A 50 -3.23 6.43 -12.12
N GLU A 51 -2.63 5.29 -11.82
CA GLU A 51 -2.57 4.16 -12.75
C GLU A 51 -3.97 3.65 -13.10
N ILE A 52 -4.83 3.52 -12.09
CA ILE A 52 -6.20 3.04 -12.31
C ILE A 52 -6.96 4.00 -13.21
N THR A 53 -6.80 5.30 -13.00
CA THR A 53 -7.44 6.29 -13.86
C THR A 53 -6.97 6.15 -15.30
N ALA A 54 -5.67 5.98 -15.51
CA ALA A 54 -5.13 5.80 -16.85
C ALA A 54 -5.62 4.50 -17.49
N GLU A 55 -5.66 3.42 -16.70
CA GLU A 55 -6.15 2.13 -17.20
C GLU A 55 -7.62 2.20 -17.57
N LYS A 56 -8.41 2.90 -16.78
CA LYS A 56 -9.83 3.10 -17.05
C LYS A 56 -10.04 3.86 -18.36
N GLU A 57 -9.26 4.90 -18.57
CA GLU A 57 -9.36 5.69 -19.80
C GLU A 57 -8.95 4.88 -21.02
N ALA A 58 -7.90 4.07 -20.88
CA ALA A 58 -7.44 3.21 -21.96
C ALA A 58 -8.53 2.18 -22.33
N LEU A 59 -9.17 1.60 -21.32
CA LEU A 59 -10.25 0.63 -21.56
C LEU A 59 -11.45 1.31 -22.22
N ALA A 60 -11.80 2.51 -21.79
CA ALA A 60 -12.89 3.26 -22.40
C ALA A 60 -12.62 3.56 -23.86
N ALA A 61 -11.37 3.89 -24.20
CA ALA A 61 -10.98 4.16 -25.58
C ALA A 61 -11.07 2.90 -26.44
N GLN A 62 -10.82 1.73 -25.86
CA GLN A 62 -10.89 0.46 -26.59
C GLN A 62 -12.32 -0.05 -26.77
N SER A 63 -13.23 0.41 -25.94
CA SER A 63 -14.60 -0.11 -25.87
C SER A 63 -15.54 0.45 -26.91
N LYS A 64 -15.07 1.24 -27.82
CA LYS A 64 -15.91 1.85 -28.86
C LYS A 64 -16.36 0.87 -29.92
#